data_3ed27cce4ea0765a4133453e035fa753
#
_entry.id   3ed27cce4ea0765a4133453e035fa753
#
_cell.length_a   1.000
_cell.length_b   1.000
_cell.length_c   1.000
_cell.angle_alpha   90.00
_cell.angle_beta   90.00
_cell.angle_gamma   90.00
#
_symmetry.space_group_name_H-M   'P 1'
#
loop_
_entity.id
_entity.type
_entity.pdbx_description
1 polymer ?
#
loop_
_entity_poly.entity_id
_entity_poly.type
_entity_poly.pdbx_seq_one_letter_code
_entity_poly.pdbx_strand_id
1 'polypeptide(L)'
;MTQDTAPIPRLAGLSAEASGPPDPSGLGPLCFFWSHPERGLRVRAYGEALRREAGAGGLGALLSALSRADGITWLDGPADARPRPPGPWFGAVAFDPPRAAWSGFAPIRFAVPRLLVWDGAGRRHVAVFAPEKDATRASLQSALDEARRSLDGRFGDTIRNSPVARAAAVQDGRARWAGLVDLALERIRSSELRKVVIARAMDVPAGPPVDALLQHLERAYPQCRTFHLRGDGGAAFVGSTPESFCSLEGRQLHTEALAGSALPAEAQELLRRPKDLREHEWVVDHIAGALRDISESVEVPASPAVRELATVAHLHTPISARLHSGAGLAEVVAALHPTPAVGGVPSAAAVRFLGEHEKLDRGLYAGLIGLVGPSRAELAVALRCARIAGGTARLFLGAGIVEGSSAESEWMETQLKARALLDALEAA
;
A
#
# COMPACT_ATOMS: atom_id res chain seq x y z
N MET A 1 24.44 -11.50 7.77
CA MET A 1 24.94 -10.77 8.95
C MET A 1 24.15 -9.47 9.06
N THR A 2 23.52 -9.33 10.16
CA THR A 2 22.34 -8.52 10.45
C THR A 2 22.65 -7.02 10.56
N GLN A 3 22.19 -6.21 9.58
CA GLN A 3 22.08 -4.76 9.71
C GLN A 3 20.80 -4.34 10.47
N ASP A 4 20.05 -5.30 11.00
CA ASP A 4 18.65 -5.11 11.46
C ASP A 4 18.50 -4.48 12.85
N THR A 5 19.58 -4.27 13.60
CA THR A 5 19.51 -3.76 14.97
C THR A 5 20.30 -2.46 15.20
N ALA A 6 20.90 -1.88 14.19
CA ALA A 6 21.57 -0.60 14.33
C ALA A 6 20.56 0.49 14.73
N PRO A 7 20.88 1.34 15.72
CA PRO A 7 19.98 2.43 16.13
C PRO A 7 19.66 3.31 14.93
N ILE A 8 18.41 3.77 14.84
CA ILE A 8 18.00 4.71 13.80
C ILE A 8 18.78 6.00 14.00
N PRO A 9 19.56 6.48 13.02
CA PRO A 9 20.25 7.76 13.12
C PRO A 9 19.24 8.87 13.35
N ARG A 10 19.60 9.82 14.20
CA ARG A 10 18.79 11.01 14.40
C ARG A 10 18.74 11.85 13.13
N LEU A 11 17.57 12.41 12.86
CA LEU A 11 17.31 13.34 11.76
C LEU A 11 16.98 14.70 12.34
N ALA A 12 17.39 15.75 11.65
CA ALA A 12 16.89 17.09 11.89
C ALA A 12 15.84 17.44 10.84
N GLY A 13 14.79 18.16 11.26
CA GLY A 13 13.70 18.57 10.40
C GLY A 13 13.27 20.01 10.65
N LEU A 14 12.80 20.67 9.60
CA LEU A 14 12.09 21.94 9.63
C LEU A 14 10.81 21.83 8.82
N SER A 15 9.74 22.49 9.28
CA SER A 15 8.47 22.53 8.58
C SER A 15 7.90 23.94 8.41
N ALA A 16 7.04 24.14 7.40
CA ALA A 16 6.34 25.40 7.16
C ALA A 16 5.05 25.18 6.37
N GLU A 17 4.16 26.18 6.37
CA GLU A 17 3.06 26.27 5.41
C GLU A 17 3.60 26.73 4.04
N ALA A 18 2.96 26.27 2.96
CA ALA A 18 3.33 26.60 1.58
C ALA A 18 2.09 26.92 0.74
N SER A 19 2.22 27.82 -0.22
CA SER A 19 1.12 28.35 -1.02
C SER A 19 0.97 27.77 -2.42
N GLY A 20 1.97 27.03 -2.92
CA GLY A 20 1.98 26.52 -4.31
C GLY A 20 2.45 25.05 -4.43
N PRO A 21 2.47 24.48 -5.62
CA PRO A 21 3.05 23.17 -5.88
C PRO A 21 4.58 23.23 -5.83
N PRO A 22 5.28 22.17 -5.35
CA PRO A 22 6.74 22.16 -5.29
C PRO A 22 7.39 22.01 -6.68
N ASP A 23 8.53 22.68 -6.90
CA ASP A 23 9.52 22.29 -7.91
C ASP A 23 10.63 21.49 -7.20
N PRO A 24 10.71 20.19 -7.37
CA PRO A 24 11.68 19.34 -6.69
C PRO A 24 13.03 19.27 -7.41
N SER A 25 13.30 20.08 -8.44
CA SER A 25 14.44 19.94 -9.34
C SER A 25 15.82 19.90 -8.64
N GLY A 26 15.93 20.48 -7.42
CA GLY A 26 17.15 20.43 -6.59
C GLY A 26 17.17 19.31 -5.54
N LEU A 27 16.07 18.62 -5.27
CA LEU A 27 15.90 17.74 -4.10
C LEU A 27 15.82 16.25 -4.45
N GLY A 28 15.89 15.92 -5.72
CA GLY A 28 15.83 14.56 -6.24
C GLY A 28 14.43 14.15 -6.75
N PRO A 29 14.31 12.94 -7.30
CA PRO A 29 13.06 12.48 -7.91
C PRO A 29 11.96 12.22 -6.87
N LEU A 30 10.70 12.26 -7.33
CA LEU A 30 9.57 11.73 -6.56
C LEU A 30 9.86 10.28 -6.19
N CYS A 31 10.01 9.98 -4.92
CA CYS A 31 10.31 8.64 -4.42
C CYS A 31 9.10 7.95 -3.79
N PHE A 32 8.13 8.74 -3.32
CA PHE A 32 6.87 8.22 -2.80
C PHE A 32 5.73 9.21 -3.02
N PHE A 33 4.56 8.65 -3.31
CA PHE A 33 3.29 9.37 -3.38
C PHE A 33 2.22 8.59 -2.62
N TRP A 34 1.39 9.32 -1.87
CA TRP A 34 0.25 8.77 -1.16
C TRP A 34 -0.88 9.77 -1.17
N SER A 35 -2.06 9.33 -1.57
CA SER A 35 -3.23 10.19 -1.59
C SER A 35 -4.47 9.43 -1.15
N HIS A 36 -5.30 10.11 -0.36
CA HIS A 36 -6.65 9.68 -0.01
C HIS A 36 -7.58 10.90 -0.18
N PRO A 37 -8.10 11.13 -1.39
CA PRO A 37 -8.82 12.37 -1.72
C PRO A 37 -10.00 12.65 -0.81
N GLU A 38 -10.82 11.66 -0.44
CA GLU A 38 -11.96 11.85 0.47
C GLU A 38 -11.56 12.34 1.86
N ARG A 39 -10.34 12.05 2.32
CA ARG A 39 -9.80 12.57 3.58
C ARG A 39 -9.02 13.88 3.41
N GLY A 40 -8.93 14.40 2.17
CA GLY A 40 -8.13 15.58 1.87
C GLY A 40 -6.64 15.41 2.14
N LEU A 41 -6.16 14.16 2.19
CA LEU A 41 -4.76 13.84 2.43
C LEU A 41 -4.06 13.57 1.10
N ARG A 42 -2.98 14.29 0.85
CA ARG A 42 -2.05 14.04 -0.25
C ARG A 42 -0.63 14.28 0.23
N VAL A 43 0.24 13.32 -0.02
CA VAL A 43 1.66 13.35 0.40
C VAL A 43 2.54 13.10 -0.81
N ARG A 44 3.57 13.91 -0.98
CA ARG A 44 4.65 13.75 -1.97
C ARG A 44 5.98 13.79 -1.27
N ALA A 45 6.81 12.80 -1.51
CA ALA A 45 8.14 12.68 -0.93
C ALA A 45 9.19 12.67 -2.04
N TYR A 46 10.20 13.52 -1.89
CA TYR A 46 11.27 13.70 -2.87
C TYR A 46 12.63 13.43 -2.25
N GLY A 47 13.46 12.68 -2.99
CA GLY A 47 14.77 12.24 -2.50
C GLY A 47 14.67 11.42 -1.22
N GLU A 48 15.77 10.86 -0.77
CA GLU A 48 15.84 10.10 0.48
C GLU A 48 16.94 10.67 1.37
N ALA A 49 16.58 11.11 2.57
CA ALA A 49 17.51 11.53 3.61
C ALA A 49 18.03 10.34 4.40
N LEU A 50 17.18 9.34 4.60
CA LEU A 50 17.50 8.12 5.31
C LEU A 50 16.67 6.97 4.77
N ARG A 51 17.30 5.79 4.57
CA ARG A 51 16.63 4.54 4.15
C ARG A 51 16.90 3.44 5.18
N ARG A 52 15.90 2.61 5.39
CA ARG A 52 15.97 1.37 6.15
C ARG A 52 15.38 0.24 5.35
N GLU A 53 16.10 -0.86 5.30
CA GLU A 53 15.69 -2.09 4.63
C GLU A 53 15.91 -3.26 5.57
N ALA A 54 15.04 -4.27 5.48
CA ALA A 54 15.18 -5.49 6.21
C ALA A 54 14.75 -6.70 5.35
N GLY A 55 15.28 -7.87 5.68
CA GLY A 55 14.72 -9.14 5.22
C GLY A 55 13.42 -9.47 5.96
N ALA A 56 12.70 -10.50 5.49
CA ALA A 56 11.41 -10.90 6.06
C ALA A 56 11.46 -11.13 7.59
N GLY A 57 12.56 -11.67 8.13
CA GLY A 57 12.74 -11.88 9.58
C GLY A 57 12.93 -10.61 10.41
N GLY A 58 13.25 -9.47 9.77
CA GLY A 58 13.50 -8.19 10.45
C GLY A 58 12.28 -7.28 10.57
N LEU A 59 11.11 -7.67 10.06
CA LEU A 59 9.92 -6.82 9.96
C LEU A 59 9.49 -6.25 11.32
N GLY A 60 9.28 -7.10 12.31
CA GLY A 60 8.82 -6.67 13.65
C GLY A 60 9.80 -5.71 14.32
N ALA A 61 11.11 -6.00 14.27
CA ALA A 61 12.13 -5.13 14.83
C ALA A 61 12.17 -3.77 14.12
N LEU A 62 12.09 -3.76 12.79
CA LEU A 62 12.08 -2.51 12.02
C LEU A 62 10.83 -1.68 12.30
N LEU A 63 9.63 -2.25 12.24
CA LEU A 63 8.39 -1.52 12.51
C LEU A 63 8.35 -0.98 13.95
N SER A 64 8.79 -1.76 14.94
CA SER A 64 8.92 -1.30 16.32
C SER A 64 9.91 -0.14 16.45
N ALA A 65 11.02 -0.19 15.71
CA ALA A 65 12.00 0.89 15.72
C ALA A 65 11.44 2.17 15.07
N LEU A 66 10.75 2.06 13.93
CA LEU A 66 10.14 3.20 13.24
C LEU A 66 9.02 3.86 14.07
N SER A 67 8.21 3.07 14.75
CA SER A 67 7.09 3.55 15.58
C SER A 67 7.52 4.21 16.89
N ARG A 68 8.73 3.87 17.38
CA ARG A 68 9.32 4.48 18.60
C ARG A 68 10.27 5.62 18.30
N ALA A 69 10.55 5.87 17.03
CA ALA A 69 11.59 6.82 16.66
C ALA A 69 11.19 8.26 17.00
N ASP A 70 11.57 8.70 18.22
CA ASP A 70 11.81 10.12 18.52
C ASP A 70 12.99 10.67 17.67
N GLY A 71 13.27 9.99 16.56
CA GLY A 71 14.47 10.18 15.74
C GLY A 71 14.49 11.45 14.90
N ILE A 72 13.50 12.34 15.05
CA ILE A 72 13.50 13.65 14.35
C ILE A 72 13.59 14.76 15.38
N THR A 73 14.72 15.45 15.41
CA THR A 73 14.90 16.70 16.13
C THR A 73 14.32 17.83 15.31
N TRP A 74 13.17 18.37 15.72
CA TRP A 74 12.56 19.50 15.06
C TRP A 74 13.21 20.81 15.51
N LEU A 75 13.89 21.50 14.58
CA LEU A 75 14.66 22.72 14.86
C LEU A 75 13.77 23.98 14.91
N ASP A 76 12.49 23.86 14.56
CA ASP A 76 11.50 24.94 14.57
C ASP A 76 10.67 25.01 15.85
N GLY A 77 11.00 24.21 16.87
CA GLY A 77 10.37 24.25 18.19
C GLY A 77 9.46 23.06 18.48
N PRO A 78 8.71 23.10 19.59
CA PRO A 78 7.87 22.00 20.04
C PRO A 78 6.75 21.66 19.01
N ALA A 79 6.27 20.41 19.09
CA ALA A 79 5.30 19.85 18.16
C ALA A 79 3.98 20.64 18.03
N ASP A 80 3.58 21.33 19.10
CA ASP A 80 2.30 22.05 19.17
C ASP A 80 2.31 23.38 18.42
N ALA A 81 3.47 23.87 18.00
CA ALA A 81 3.62 25.16 17.35
C ALA A 81 3.43 25.13 15.82
N ARG A 82 3.58 23.96 15.18
CA ARG A 82 3.50 23.79 13.72
C ARG A 82 2.95 22.43 13.30
N PRO A 83 2.27 22.35 12.14
CA PRO A 83 1.80 21.08 11.61
C PRO A 83 2.94 20.10 11.38
N ARG A 84 2.75 18.86 11.81
CA ARG A 84 3.68 17.75 11.58
C ARG A 84 3.13 16.83 10.50
N PRO A 85 4.01 16.21 9.68
CA PRO A 85 3.57 15.27 8.66
C PRO A 85 2.86 14.07 9.28
N PRO A 86 1.95 13.42 8.53
CA PRO A 86 1.21 12.25 9.00
C PRO A 86 2.12 11.05 9.35
N GLY A 87 3.33 11.01 8.79
CA GLY A 87 4.39 10.08 9.11
C GLY A 87 5.64 10.46 8.32
N PRO A 88 6.82 10.51 8.94
CA PRO A 88 8.06 10.84 8.23
C PRO A 88 8.60 9.65 7.43
N TRP A 89 8.27 8.42 7.82
CA TRP A 89 8.66 7.20 7.14
C TRP A 89 7.61 6.79 6.13
N PHE A 90 8.01 6.58 4.89
CA PHE A 90 7.18 6.02 3.85
C PHE A 90 7.82 4.74 3.31
N GLY A 91 7.02 3.78 2.90
CA GLY A 91 7.58 2.54 2.38
C GLY A 91 6.58 1.43 2.20
N ALA A 92 7.12 0.23 2.04
CA ALA A 92 6.36 -0.97 1.76
C ALA A 92 6.97 -2.21 2.42
N VAL A 93 6.11 -3.21 2.61
CA VAL A 93 6.43 -4.57 3.05
C VAL A 93 5.92 -5.52 1.97
N ALA A 94 6.75 -6.41 1.48
CA ALA A 94 6.36 -7.41 0.49
C ALA A 94 5.42 -8.47 1.10
N PHE A 95 4.56 -9.03 0.27
CA PHE A 95 3.73 -10.18 0.62
C PHE A 95 4.60 -11.41 0.91
N ASP A 96 5.55 -11.65 0.02
CA ASP A 96 6.61 -12.65 0.15
C ASP A 96 7.96 -12.03 -0.28
N PRO A 97 9.10 -12.63 0.10
CA PRO A 97 10.40 -12.10 -0.32
C PRO A 97 10.48 -11.97 -1.84
N PRO A 98 10.71 -10.76 -2.38
CA PRO A 98 10.76 -10.55 -3.82
C PRO A 98 11.91 -11.29 -4.46
N ARG A 99 11.66 -11.83 -5.65
CA ARG A 99 12.63 -12.52 -6.51
C ARG A 99 13.19 -11.56 -7.57
N ALA A 100 13.91 -12.09 -8.55
CA ALA A 100 14.54 -11.30 -9.60
C ALA A 100 13.59 -10.37 -10.37
N ALA A 101 12.30 -10.73 -10.50
CA ALA A 101 11.29 -9.89 -11.14
C ALA A 101 11.03 -8.56 -10.43
N TRP A 102 11.39 -8.44 -9.16
CA TRP A 102 11.25 -7.24 -8.34
C TRP A 102 12.59 -6.56 -8.07
N SER A 103 13.58 -6.72 -8.96
CA SER A 103 14.85 -6.00 -8.82
C SER A 103 14.61 -4.49 -8.60
N GLY A 104 15.34 -3.90 -7.65
CA GLY A 104 15.16 -2.52 -7.23
C GLY A 104 14.17 -2.30 -6.07
N PHE A 105 13.51 -3.36 -5.60
CA PHE A 105 12.63 -3.29 -4.42
C PHE A 105 13.07 -4.31 -3.37
N ALA A 106 13.47 -3.82 -2.20
CA ALA A 106 13.75 -4.69 -1.05
C ALA A 106 12.45 -5.28 -0.48
N PRO A 107 12.49 -6.45 0.21
CA PRO A 107 11.33 -7.06 0.85
C PRO A 107 10.62 -6.12 1.83
N ILE A 108 11.39 -5.36 2.58
CA ILE A 108 10.91 -4.35 3.51
C ILE A 108 11.78 -3.12 3.30
N ARG A 109 11.15 -2.00 2.96
CA ARG A 109 11.85 -0.74 2.74
C ARG A 109 11.01 0.41 3.27
N PHE A 110 11.62 1.20 4.16
CA PHE A 110 11.11 2.48 4.62
C PHE A 110 12.17 3.55 4.50
N ALA A 111 11.75 4.76 4.13
CA ALA A 111 12.64 5.89 3.99
C ALA A 111 12.03 7.17 4.57
N VAL A 112 12.87 8.09 5.01
CA VAL A 112 12.51 9.49 5.26
C VAL A 112 12.98 10.31 4.07
N PRO A 113 12.12 11.15 3.45
CA PRO A 113 12.48 11.94 2.29
C PRO A 113 13.43 13.09 2.68
N ARG A 114 14.07 13.68 1.69
CA ARG A 114 14.74 14.99 1.88
C ARG A 114 13.74 16.12 1.93
N LEU A 115 12.69 16.03 1.09
CA LEU A 115 11.56 16.95 1.07
C LEU A 115 10.26 16.16 1.14
N LEU A 116 9.40 16.55 2.07
CA LEU A 116 8.02 16.08 2.17
C LEU A 116 7.06 17.23 1.97
N VAL A 117 6.10 17.07 1.07
CA VAL A 117 4.99 18.01 0.87
C VAL A 117 3.70 17.27 1.16
N TRP A 118 2.83 17.87 1.99
CA TRP A 118 1.53 17.25 2.24
C TRP A 118 0.41 18.30 2.30
N ASP A 119 -0.73 17.91 1.82
CA ASP A 119 -1.98 18.64 1.98
C ASP A 119 -2.76 18.04 3.16
N GLY A 120 -3.24 18.89 4.06
CA GLY A 120 -4.04 18.50 5.22
C GLY A 120 -4.78 19.68 5.81
N ALA A 121 -6.01 19.45 6.29
CA ALA A 121 -6.89 20.50 6.85
C ALA A 121 -7.08 21.72 5.92
N GLY A 122 -7.12 21.48 4.61
CA GLY A 122 -7.29 22.55 3.59
C GLY A 122 -6.04 23.40 3.35
N ARG A 123 -4.90 23.04 3.92
CA ARG A 123 -3.63 23.75 3.78
C ARG A 123 -2.54 22.84 3.27
N ARG A 124 -1.57 23.44 2.59
CA ARG A 124 -0.35 22.75 2.16
C ARG A 124 0.79 23.02 3.13
N HIS A 125 1.54 21.98 3.41
CA HIS A 125 2.69 22.01 4.30
C HIS A 125 3.90 21.40 3.62
N VAL A 126 5.07 21.81 4.07
CA VAL A 126 6.35 21.30 3.58
C VAL A 126 7.27 21.04 4.76
N ALA A 127 8.04 19.96 4.69
CA ALA A 127 9.12 19.68 5.63
C ALA A 127 10.37 19.21 4.90
N VAL A 128 11.53 19.62 5.37
CA VAL A 128 12.84 19.16 4.91
C VAL A 128 13.53 18.38 6.00
N PHE A 129 14.27 17.35 5.61
CA PHE A 129 14.98 16.45 6.53
C PHE A 129 16.42 16.22 6.07
N ALA A 130 17.33 16.13 7.02
CA ALA A 130 18.69 15.68 6.80
C ALA A 130 19.19 14.87 8.02
N PRO A 131 20.23 14.01 7.85
CA PRO A 131 20.90 13.40 9.00
C PRO A 131 21.41 14.47 9.98
N GLU A 132 21.16 14.28 11.28
CA GLU A 132 21.48 15.31 12.30
C GLU A 132 22.94 15.74 12.27
N LYS A 133 23.85 14.80 11.99
CA LYS A 133 25.30 15.09 11.86
C LYS A 133 25.66 16.03 10.71
N ASP A 134 24.80 16.10 9.67
CA ASP A 134 25.01 16.89 8.45
C ASP A 134 24.11 18.13 8.41
N ALA A 135 23.23 18.29 9.42
CA ALA A 135 22.20 19.31 9.47
C ALA A 135 22.56 20.46 10.40
N THR A 136 22.54 21.66 9.87
CA THR A 136 22.47 22.89 10.66
C THR A 136 21.09 23.53 10.46
N ARG A 137 20.65 24.35 11.41
CA ARG A 137 19.41 25.12 11.24
C ARG A 137 19.46 25.98 9.98
N ALA A 138 20.62 26.57 9.68
CA ALA A 138 20.82 27.41 8.50
C ALA A 138 20.71 26.61 7.19
N SER A 139 21.31 25.40 7.11
CA SER A 139 21.24 24.55 5.93
C SER A 139 19.81 24.06 5.65
N LEU A 140 19.09 23.63 6.70
CA LEU A 140 17.69 23.21 6.57
C LEU A 140 16.77 24.40 6.25
N GLN A 141 17.02 25.58 6.82
CA GLN A 141 16.27 26.78 6.50
C GLN A 141 16.45 27.18 5.04
N SER A 142 17.69 27.12 4.52
CA SER A 142 17.97 27.39 3.11
C SER A 142 17.24 26.40 2.19
N ALA A 143 17.28 25.11 2.51
CA ALA A 143 16.56 24.08 1.75
C ALA A 143 15.04 24.27 1.81
N LEU A 144 14.49 24.66 2.96
CA LEU A 144 13.07 24.96 3.13
C LEU A 144 12.65 26.18 2.31
N ASP A 145 13.44 27.24 2.33
CA ASP A 145 13.19 28.47 1.57
C ASP A 145 13.32 28.24 0.06
N GLU A 146 14.26 27.39 -0.37
CA GLU A 146 14.37 26.93 -1.75
C GLU A 146 13.15 26.12 -2.16
N ALA A 147 12.76 25.13 -1.38
CA ALA A 147 11.54 24.36 -1.62
C ALA A 147 10.30 25.28 -1.72
N ARG A 148 10.17 26.28 -0.83
CA ARG A 148 9.05 27.23 -0.86
C ARG A 148 9.05 28.12 -2.10
N ARG A 149 10.20 28.62 -2.54
CA ARG A 149 10.33 29.40 -3.79
C ARG A 149 9.96 28.57 -5.02
N SER A 150 10.37 27.31 -5.03
CA SER A 150 10.04 26.35 -6.09
C SER A 150 8.55 25.98 -6.12
N LEU A 151 7.82 26.21 -5.02
CA LEU A 151 6.38 25.96 -4.93
C LEU A 151 5.53 26.95 -5.75
N ASP A 152 6.09 28.11 -6.16
CA ASP A 152 5.42 29.11 -6.99
C ASP A 152 5.56 28.80 -8.50
N GLY A 153 6.30 27.78 -8.88
CA GLY A 153 6.53 27.32 -10.26
C GLY A 153 5.55 26.25 -10.75
N ARG A 154 5.44 26.10 -12.08
CA ARG A 154 4.59 25.08 -12.71
C ARG A 154 5.18 23.68 -12.54
N PHE A 155 4.33 22.70 -12.24
CA PHE A 155 4.67 21.27 -12.23
C PHE A 155 5.25 20.82 -13.57
N GLY A 156 6.43 20.22 -13.53
CA GLY A 156 7.12 19.65 -14.68
C GLY A 156 8.04 18.48 -14.35
N ASP A 157 7.69 17.63 -13.38
CA ASP A 157 8.40 16.36 -13.20
C ASP A 157 7.86 15.31 -14.17
N THR A 158 8.37 15.33 -15.36
CA THR A 158 8.23 14.23 -16.30
C THR A 158 9.23 13.14 -15.88
N ILE A 159 8.75 12.12 -15.16
CA ILE A 159 9.47 10.85 -15.14
C ILE A 159 9.40 10.34 -16.58
N ARG A 160 10.46 10.65 -17.36
CA ARG A 160 10.56 10.15 -18.73
C ARG A 160 10.79 8.65 -18.67
N ASN A 161 9.75 7.87 -18.92
CA ASN A 161 9.93 6.47 -19.28
C ASN A 161 10.67 6.44 -20.62
N SER A 162 11.80 5.73 -20.68
CA SER A 162 12.49 5.51 -21.97
C SER A 162 11.55 4.80 -22.95
N PRO A 163 11.60 5.10 -24.26
CA PRO A 163 10.69 4.53 -25.24
C PRO A 163 10.79 3.00 -25.27
N VAL A 164 9.65 2.39 -25.34
CA VAL A 164 9.36 0.98 -25.11
C VAL A 164 9.68 0.14 -26.34
N ALA A 165 10.37 -0.98 -26.13
CA ALA A 165 10.25 -2.14 -27.00
C ALA A 165 8.82 -2.70 -26.90
N ARG A 166 8.18 -3.03 -28.03
CA ARG A 166 6.83 -3.59 -28.09
C ARG A 166 6.68 -4.74 -27.09
N ALA A 167 5.64 -4.67 -26.26
CA ALA A 167 5.29 -5.73 -25.33
C ALA A 167 5.16 -7.07 -26.05
N ALA A 168 5.75 -8.10 -25.46
CA ALA A 168 5.53 -9.48 -25.89
C ALA A 168 4.04 -9.83 -25.71
N ALA A 169 3.50 -10.61 -26.66
CA ALA A 169 2.12 -11.04 -26.63
C ALA A 169 1.73 -11.60 -25.27
N VAL A 170 0.58 -11.16 -24.77
CA VAL A 170 -0.07 -11.72 -23.57
C VAL A 170 -0.22 -13.21 -23.79
N GLN A 171 0.60 -14.04 -23.12
CA GLN A 171 0.36 -15.48 -23.10
C GLN A 171 -1.00 -15.72 -22.44
N ASP A 172 -1.88 -16.44 -23.12
CA ASP A 172 -3.17 -16.82 -22.55
C ASP A 172 -2.95 -17.75 -21.34
N GLY A 173 -2.92 -17.16 -20.17
CA GLY A 173 -2.73 -17.87 -18.90
C GLY A 173 -3.98 -18.62 -18.42
N ARG A 174 -5.05 -18.71 -19.22
CA ARG A 174 -6.36 -19.28 -18.81
C ARG A 174 -6.25 -20.74 -18.39
N ALA A 175 -5.51 -21.56 -19.15
CA ALA A 175 -5.35 -22.98 -18.81
C ALA A 175 -4.64 -23.17 -17.47
N ARG A 176 -3.57 -22.40 -17.23
CA ARG A 176 -2.87 -22.40 -15.94
C ARG A 176 -3.75 -21.89 -14.81
N TRP A 177 -4.50 -20.82 -15.04
CA TRP A 177 -5.47 -20.28 -14.10
C TRP A 177 -6.51 -21.33 -13.72
N ALA A 178 -7.13 -21.98 -14.70
CA ALA A 178 -8.13 -23.02 -14.49
C ALA A 178 -7.56 -24.17 -13.63
N GLY A 179 -6.39 -24.69 -13.98
CA GLY A 179 -5.75 -25.74 -13.19
C GLY A 179 -5.44 -25.33 -11.76
N LEU A 180 -5.06 -24.05 -11.51
CA LEU A 180 -4.82 -23.54 -10.17
C LEU A 180 -6.12 -23.38 -9.37
N VAL A 181 -7.22 -22.93 -10.01
CA VAL A 181 -8.55 -22.88 -9.40
C VAL A 181 -9.04 -24.29 -9.05
N ASP A 182 -8.90 -25.26 -9.95
CA ASP A 182 -9.33 -26.65 -9.71
C ASP A 182 -8.59 -27.27 -8.53
N LEU A 183 -7.28 -27.05 -8.45
CA LEU A 183 -6.46 -27.49 -7.32
C LEU A 183 -6.88 -26.82 -6.01
N ALA A 184 -7.14 -25.52 -6.02
CA ALA A 184 -7.64 -24.80 -4.86
C ALA A 184 -8.99 -25.35 -4.38
N LEU A 185 -9.91 -25.61 -5.30
CA LEU A 185 -11.21 -26.21 -4.99
C LEU A 185 -11.08 -27.65 -4.44
N GLU A 186 -10.10 -28.43 -4.90
CA GLU A 186 -9.79 -29.74 -4.33
C GLU A 186 -9.37 -29.63 -2.86
N ARG A 187 -8.48 -28.68 -2.53
CA ARG A 187 -8.05 -28.41 -1.15
C ARG A 187 -9.19 -27.88 -0.27
N ILE A 188 -10.13 -27.13 -0.84
CA ILE A 188 -11.33 -26.66 -0.15
C ILE A 188 -12.27 -27.82 0.14
N ARG A 189 -12.52 -28.73 -0.82
CA ARG A 189 -13.35 -29.92 -0.62
C ARG A 189 -12.77 -30.88 0.41
N SER A 190 -11.45 -30.99 0.48
CA SER A 190 -10.75 -31.79 1.51
C SER A 190 -10.69 -31.11 2.88
N SER A 191 -11.27 -29.91 3.04
CA SER A 191 -11.25 -29.12 4.28
C SER A 191 -9.86 -28.66 4.74
N GLU A 192 -8.84 -28.76 3.88
CA GLU A 192 -7.50 -28.18 4.14
C GLU A 192 -7.54 -26.65 4.05
N LEU A 193 -8.34 -26.13 3.13
CA LEU A 193 -8.60 -24.70 2.94
C LEU A 193 -10.10 -24.41 3.05
N ARG A 194 -10.44 -23.20 3.47
CA ARG A 194 -11.79 -22.62 3.33
C ARG A 194 -11.83 -21.56 2.23
N LYS A 195 -10.72 -20.85 2.09
CA LYS A 195 -10.50 -19.79 1.10
C LYS A 195 -9.02 -19.72 0.75
N VAL A 196 -8.72 -19.43 -0.50
CA VAL A 196 -7.38 -18.99 -0.94
C VAL A 196 -7.51 -17.91 -2.01
N VAL A 197 -6.69 -16.88 -1.94
CA VAL A 197 -6.66 -15.82 -2.95
C VAL A 197 -5.52 -16.10 -3.92
N ILE A 198 -5.85 -16.60 -5.09
CA ILE A 198 -4.86 -16.84 -6.16
C ILE A 198 -4.70 -15.61 -7.04
N ALA A 199 -3.52 -15.46 -7.62
CA ALA A 199 -3.18 -14.31 -8.42
C ALA A 199 -2.51 -14.67 -9.75
N ARG A 200 -2.61 -13.73 -10.69
CA ARG A 200 -1.91 -13.76 -11.98
C ARG A 200 -1.34 -12.39 -12.32
N ALA A 201 -0.40 -12.36 -13.25
CA ALA A 201 0.10 -11.11 -13.80
C ALA A 201 -0.32 -10.94 -15.26
N MET A 202 -0.37 -9.66 -15.69
CA MET A 202 -0.59 -9.26 -17.06
C MET A 202 0.38 -8.15 -17.42
N ASP A 203 1.14 -8.33 -18.50
CA ASP A 203 2.09 -7.35 -18.98
C ASP A 203 1.47 -6.52 -20.12
N VAL A 204 1.58 -5.20 -20.01
CA VAL A 204 1.12 -4.24 -21.02
C VAL A 204 2.19 -3.15 -21.22
N PRO A 205 2.14 -2.35 -22.28
CA PRO A 205 3.01 -1.18 -22.41
C PRO A 205 2.90 -0.25 -21.21
N ALA A 206 3.99 0.41 -20.84
CA ALA A 206 4.08 1.23 -19.61
C ALA A 206 3.13 2.44 -19.56
N GLY A 207 2.57 2.85 -20.69
CA GLY A 207 1.65 3.99 -20.76
C GLY A 207 2.31 5.34 -20.48
N PRO A 208 1.55 6.29 -19.90
CA PRO A 208 1.99 7.67 -19.67
C PRO A 208 3.04 7.78 -18.57
N PRO A 209 3.63 8.98 -18.37
CA PRO A 209 4.41 9.29 -17.18
C PRO A 209 3.65 8.98 -15.90
N VAL A 210 4.38 8.52 -14.87
CA VAL A 210 3.78 8.10 -13.58
C VAL A 210 2.89 9.19 -12.97
N ASP A 211 3.27 10.48 -13.08
CA ASP A 211 2.47 11.58 -12.54
C ASP A 211 1.10 11.71 -13.21
N ALA A 212 1.02 11.52 -14.52
CA ALA A 212 -0.26 11.54 -15.24
C ALA A 212 -1.13 10.35 -14.84
N LEU A 213 -0.51 9.16 -14.68
CA LEU A 213 -1.18 7.96 -14.19
C LEU A 213 -1.75 8.17 -12.77
N LEU A 214 -0.96 8.74 -11.85
CA LEU A 214 -1.40 9.04 -10.48
C LEU A 214 -2.55 10.04 -10.47
N GLN A 215 -2.48 11.11 -11.26
CA GLN A 215 -3.56 12.08 -11.37
C GLN A 215 -4.85 11.47 -11.92
N HIS A 216 -4.75 10.59 -12.91
CA HIS A 216 -5.91 9.86 -13.42
C HIS A 216 -6.54 9.00 -12.33
N LEU A 217 -5.74 8.18 -11.65
CA LEU A 217 -6.21 7.29 -10.58
C LEU A 217 -6.88 8.05 -9.43
N GLU A 218 -6.31 9.19 -9.00
CA GLU A 218 -6.92 10.03 -7.96
C GLU A 218 -8.30 10.57 -8.35
N ARG A 219 -8.47 10.98 -9.62
CA ARG A 219 -9.74 11.53 -10.10
C ARG A 219 -10.80 10.44 -10.31
N ALA A 220 -10.38 9.30 -10.86
CA ALA A 220 -11.29 8.20 -11.18
C ALA A 220 -11.71 7.39 -9.94
N TYR A 221 -10.84 7.32 -8.92
CA TYR A 221 -11.04 6.49 -7.72
C TYR A 221 -10.79 7.27 -6.41
N PRO A 222 -11.57 8.33 -6.13
CA PRO A 222 -11.34 9.21 -4.97
C PRO A 222 -11.50 8.50 -3.63
N GLN A 223 -12.25 7.37 -3.57
CA GLN A 223 -12.40 6.54 -2.36
C GLN A 223 -11.22 5.62 -2.10
N CYS A 224 -10.31 5.49 -3.07
CA CYS A 224 -9.13 4.65 -2.96
C CYS A 224 -7.91 5.43 -2.49
N ARG A 225 -6.95 4.70 -1.96
CA ARG A 225 -5.61 5.22 -1.67
C ARG A 225 -4.74 5.03 -2.90
N THR A 226 -4.43 6.15 -3.56
CA THR A 226 -3.51 6.14 -4.70
C THR A 226 -2.08 6.26 -4.21
N PHE A 227 -1.19 5.42 -4.71
CA PHE A 227 0.19 5.36 -4.24
C PHE A 227 1.21 5.17 -5.36
N HIS A 228 2.42 5.64 -5.10
CA HIS A 228 3.63 5.34 -5.87
C HIS A 228 4.80 5.12 -4.91
N LEU A 229 5.61 4.12 -5.21
CA LEU A 229 6.92 3.89 -4.60
C LEU A 229 7.95 3.73 -5.72
N ARG A 230 9.01 4.53 -5.68
CA ARG A 230 10.14 4.43 -6.61
C ARG A 230 11.10 3.34 -6.14
N GLY A 231 11.38 2.40 -7.01
CA GLY A 231 12.46 1.42 -6.84
C GLY A 231 13.81 1.94 -7.32
N ASP A 232 14.87 1.23 -6.95
CA ASP A 232 16.20 1.49 -7.48
C ASP A 232 16.22 1.20 -8.99
N GLY A 233 17.08 1.91 -9.74
CA GLY A 233 17.10 1.79 -11.20
C GLY A 233 15.91 2.43 -11.93
N GLY A 234 15.05 3.19 -11.22
CA GLY A 234 13.94 3.93 -11.83
C GLY A 234 12.66 3.12 -12.05
N ALA A 235 12.58 1.89 -11.54
CA ALA A 235 11.33 1.15 -11.50
C ALA A 235 10.30 1.90 -10.64
N ALA A 236 9.01 1.79 -11.00
CA ALA A 236 7.91 2.35 -10.23
C ALA A 236 6.94 1.25 -9.81
N PHE A 237 6.44 1.32 -8.58
CA PHE A 237 5.31 0.53 -8.12
C PHE A 237 4.16 1.49 -7.85
N VAL A 238 3.07 1.35 -8.59
CA VAL A 238 1.93 2.28 -8.59
C VAL A 238 0.63 1.54 -8.41
N GLY A 239 -0.36 2.19 -7.80
CA GLY A 239 -1.69 1.60 -7.66
C GLY A 239 -2.70 2.54 -7.02
N SER A 240 -3.96 2.07 -7.00
CA SER A 240 -5.06 2.73 -6.31
C SER A 240 -5.90 1.69 -5.59
N THR A 241 -5.62 1.50 -4.30
CA THR A 241 -6.18 0.42 -3.49
C THR A 241 -7.40 0.89 -2.69
N PRO A 242 -8.50 0.13 -2.69
CA PRO A 242 -9.64 0.41 -1.81
C PRO A 242 -9.45 -0.11 -0.38
N GLU A 243 -8.46 -1.01 -0.15
CA GLU A 243 -8.34 -1.77 1.08
C GLU A 243 -7.36 -1.12 2.05
N SER A 244 -7.88 -0.63 3.19
CA SER A 244 -7.08 -0.18 4.32
C SER A 244 -6.60 -1.39 5.10
N PHE A 245 -5.29 -1.49 5.32
CA PHE A 245 -4.77 -2.48 6.26
C PHE A 245 -4.95 -2.01 7.69
N CYS A 246 -4.46 -0.81 8.01
CA CYS A 246 -4.69 -0.19 9.31
C CYS A 246 -4.44 1.32 9.29
N SER A 247 -5.16 2.01 10.18
CA SER A 247 -4.85 3.36 10.66
C SER A 247 -4.67 3.28 12.16
N LEU A 248 -3.46 3.60 12.64
CA LEU A 248 -3.10 3.57 14.05
C LEU A 248 -2.79 4.99 14.54
N GLU A 249 -3.37 5.39 15.66
CA GLU A 249 -3.06 6.63 16.36
C GLU A 249 -2.98 6.38 17.87
N GLY A 250 -1.76 6.46 18.42
CA GLY A 250 -1.49 6.00 19.77
C GLY A 250 -1.79 4.51 19.90
N ARG A 251 -2.83 4.18 20.67
CA ARG A 251 -3.33 2.81 20.85
C ARG A 251 -4.65 2.54 20.13
N GLN A 252 -5.20 3.56 19.48
CA GLN A 252 -6.45 3.42 18.73
C GLN A 252 -6.14 2.90 17.32
N LEU A 253 -6.64 1.71 17.02
CA LEU A 253 -6.52 1.02 15.74
C LEU A 253 -7.86 1.05 15.00
N HIS A 254 -7.81 1.35 13.72
CA HIS A 254 -8.90 1.15 12.77
C HIS A 254 -8.40 0.27 11.63
N THR A 255 -9.16 -0.75 11.31
CA THR A 255 -8.96 -1.63 10.16
C THR A 255 -10.31 -1.95 9.54
N GLU A 256 -10.34 -2.76 8.49
CA GLU A 256 -11.58 -3.14 7.83
C GLU A 256 -11.50 -4.52 7.20
N ALA A 257 -12.63 -5.19 7.11
CA ALA A 257 -12.81 -6.35 6.25
C ALA A 257 -13.45 -5.89 4.93
N LEU A 258 -12.85 -6.30 3.81
CA LEU A 258 -13.35 -6.04 2.46
C LEU A 258 -13.31 -7.36 1.68
N ALA A 259 -14.46 -7.97 1.40
CA ALA A 259 -14.57 -9.24 0.68
C ALA A 259 -15.94 -9.39 0.02
N GLY A 260 -16.07 -10.35 -0.89
CA GLY A 260 -17.21 -10.42 -1.79
C GLY A 260 -17.16 -9.33 -2.85
N SER A 261 -17.50 -9.62 -4.09
CA SER A 261 -17.43 -8.67 -5.20
C SER A 261 -18.63 -8.78 -6.13
N ALA A 262 -19.16 -7.64 -6.58
CA ALA A 262 -20.20 -7.56 -7.60
C ALA A 262 -20.01 -6.34 -8.50
N LEU A 263 -20.72 -6.30 -9.61
CA LEU A 263 -20.84 -5.07 -10.38
C LEU A 263 -21.59 -4.01 -9.56
N PRO A 264 -21.33 -2.71 -9.73
CA PRO A 264 -22.02 -1.65 -8.99
C PRO A 264 -23.55 -1.73 -9.12
N ALA A 265 -24.06 -2.12 -10.28
CA ALA A 265 -25.51 -2.32 -10.50
C ALA A 265 -26.12 -3.45 -9.63
N GLU A 266 -25.31 -4.38 -9.16
CA GLU A 266 -25.71 -5.52 -8.32
C GLU A 266 -25.28 -5.36 -6.84
N ALA A 267 -24.78 -4.19 -6.47
CA ALA A 267 -24.14 -3.93 -5.17
C ALA A 267 -25.02 -4.38 -3.98
N GLN A 268 -26.30 -4.04 -4.00
CA GLN A 268 -27.24 -4.38 -2.92
C GLN A 268 -27.58 -5.86 -2.81
N GLU A 269 -27.36 -6.62 -3.88
CA GLU A 269 -27.57 -8.08 -3.88
C GLU A 269 -26.49 -8.81 -3.07
N LEU A 270 -25.29 -8.23 -2.93
CA LEU A 270 -24.23 -8.80 -2.09
C LEU A 270 -24.70 -9.11 -0.68
N LEU A 271 -25.57 -8.26 -0.10
CA LEU A 271 -26.15 -8.45 1.23
C LEU A 271 -27.13 -9.66 1.32
N ARG A 272 -27.45 -10.29 0.19
CA ARG A 272 -28.39 -11.42 0.10
C ARG A 272 -27.73 -12.68 -0.47
N ARG A 273 -26.48 -12.61 -0.96
CA ARG A 273 -25.76 -13.75 -1.54
C ARG A 273 -25.06 -14.56 -0.44
N PRO A 274 -25.49 -15.81 -0.12
CA PRO A 274 -24.91 -16.57 0.99
C PRO A 274 -23.42 -16.89 0.82
N LYS A 275 -22.94 -17.03 -0.43
CA LYS A 275 -21.52 -17.23 -0.75
C LYS A 275 -20.70 -16.03 -0.31
N ASP A 276 -21.09 -14.82 -0.75
CA ASP A 276 -20.36 -13.58 -0.49
C ASP A 276 -20.37 -13.22 1.00
N LEU A 277 -21.51 -13.41 1.67
CA LEU A 277 -21.65 -13.20 3.12
C LEU A 277 -20.72 -14.12 3.92
N ARG A 278 -20.65 -15.42 3.57
CA ARG A 278 -19.75 -16.37 4.25
C ARG A 278 -18.28 -16.03 4.01
N GLU A 279 -17.93 -15.66 2.77
CA GLU A 279 -16.57 -15.23 2.46
C GLU A 279 -16.18 -14.03 3.31
N HIS A 280 -17.07 -13.04 3.42
CA HIS A 280 -16.85 -11.84 4.20
C HIS A 280 -16.74 -12.13 5.70
N GLU A 281 -17.62 -12.98 6.25
CA GLU A 281 -17.62 -13.41 7.65
C GLU A 281 -16.26 -14.02 8.04
N TRP A 282 -15.67 -14.88 7.21
CA TRP A 282 -14.33 -15.43 7.50
C TRP A 282 -13.25 -14.36 7.61
N VAL A 283 -13.33 -13.30 6.81
CA VAL A 283 -12.38 -12.18 6.90
C VAL A 283 -12.60 -11.40 8.19
N VAL A 284 -13.85 -11.09 8.53
CA VAL A 284 -14.23 -10.39 9.77
C VAL A 284 -13.77 -11.18 11.00
N ASP A 285 -14.11 -12.47 11.05
CA ASP A 285 -13.78 -13.35 12.18
C ASP A 285 -12.27 -13.48 12.40
N HIS A 286 -11.52 -13.61 11.30
CA HIS A 286 -10.05 -13.67 11.38
C HIS A 286 -9.47 -12.39 11.95
N ILE A 287 -9.87 -11.22 11.40
CA ILE A 287 -9.37 -9.93 11.87
C ILE A 287 -9.76 -9.69 13.33
N ALA A 288 -11.03 -9.89 13.67
CA ALA A 288 -11.51 -9.68 15.03
C ALA A 288 -10.86 -10.66 16.02
N GLY A 289 -10.69 -11.93 15.61
CA GLY A 289 -10.01 -12.95 16.42
C GLY A 289 -8.56 -12.57 16.72
N ALA A 290 -7.79 -12.25 15.69
CA ALA A 290 -6.39 -11.87 15.83
C ALA A 290 -6.20 -10.58 16.64
N LEU A 291 -7.13 -9.63 16.53
CA LEU A 291 -7.06 -8.38 17.31
C LEU A 291 -7.38 -8.58 18.78
N ARG A 292 -8.23 -9.54 19.17
CA ARG A 292 -8.54 -9.80 20.60
C ARG A 292 -7.31 -10.17 21.42
N ASP A 293 -6.33 -10.83 20.80
CA ASP A 293 -5.10 -11.25 21.49
C ASP A 293 -4.14 -10.09 21.81
N ILE A 294 -4.28 -8.96 21.09
CA ILE A 294 -3.38 -7.80 21.22
C ILE A 294 -4.11 -6.52 21.67
N SER A 295 -5.42 -6.59 21.98
CA SER A 295 -6.25 -5.42 22.28
C SER A 295 -7.04 -5.57 23.56
N GLU A 296 -7.28 -4.44 24.24
CA GLU A 296 -8.19 -4.33 25.40
C GLU A 296 -9.67 -4.45 24.99
N SER A 297 -9.98 -3.95 23.78
CA SER A 297 -11.33 -4.00 23.21
C SER A 297 -11.26 -4.10 21.70
N VAL A 298 -12.24 -4.79 21.10
CA VAL A 298 -12.46 -4.87 19.67
C VAL A 298 -13.93 -4.65 19.40
N GLU A 299 -14.25 -3.71 18.52
CA GLU A 299 -15.60 -3.33 18.12
C GLU A 299 -15.82 -3.74 16.67
N VAL A 300 -16.87 -4.51 16.43
CA VAL A 300 -17.26 -5.01 15.10
C VAL A 300 -18.76 -4.78 14.93
N PRO A 301 -19.23 -4.09 13.88
CA PRO A 301 -20.64 -3.98 13.56
C PRO A 301 -21.28 -5.36 13.34
N ALA A 302 -22.55 -5.50 13.75
CA ALA A 302 -23.28 -6.76 13.65
C ALA A 302 -23.57 -7.22 12.20
N SER A 303 -23.52 -6.31 11.25
CA SER A 303 -23.80 -6.60 9.82
C SER A 303 -22.87 -5.80 8.92
N PRO A 304 -22.47 -6.37 7.77
CA PRO A 304 -21.70 -5.64 6.78
C PRO A 304 -22.54 -4.56 6.09
N ALA A 305 -21.86 -3.54 5.58
CA ALA A 305 -22.39 -2.60 4.61
C ALA A 305 -21.88 -2.93 3.19
N VAL A 306 -22.36 -2.21 2.20
CA VAL A 306 -21.82 -2.25 0.85
C VAL A 306 -20.94 -1.01 0.64
N ARG A 307 -19.72 -1.22 0.14
CA ARG A 307 -18.86 -0.15 -0.37
C ARG A 307 -18.83 -0.22 -1.89
N GLU A 308 -19.41 0.78 -2.52
CA GLU A 308 -19.40 0.93 -3.97
C GLU A 308 -18.17 1.69 -4.42
N LEU A 309 -17.44 1.15 -5.38
CA LEU A 309 -16.35 1.78 -6.10
C LEU A 309 -16.77 1.98 -7.57
N ALA A 310 -16.03 2.76 -8.33
CA ALA A 310 -16.40 3.08 -9.71
C ALA A 310 -16.61 1.85 -10.61
N THR A 311 -15.87 0.74 -10.37
CA THR A 311 -15.91 -0.45 -11.23
C THR A 311 -16.40 -1.72 -10.53
N VAL A 312 -16.48 -1.74 -9.19
CA VAL A 312 -16.82 -2.92 -8.40
C VAL A 312 -17.38 -2.51 -7.06
N ALA A 313 -18.33 -3.27 -6.52
CA ALA A 313 -18.83 -3.15 -5.15
C ALA A 313 -18.31 -4.31 -4.29
N HIS A 314 -18.14 -4.06 -2.99
CA HIS A 314 -17.68 -5.04 -2.00
C HIS A 314 -18.54 -4.99 -0.74
N LEU A 315 -18.64 -6.11 -0.02
CA LEU A 315 -19.04 -6.10 1.39
C LEU A 315 -17.93 -5.48 2.22
N HIS A 316 -18.31 -4.67 3.19
CA HIS A 316 -17.41 -3.87 4.02
C HIS A 316 -17.85 -3.87 5.48
N THR A 317 -16.93 -4.18 6.39
CA THR A 317 -17.11 -4.08 7.83
C THR A 317 -15.94 -3.29 8.43
N PRO A 318 -16.16 -2.07 8.95
CA PRO A 318 -15.12 -1.37 9.71
C PRO A 318 -14.92 -2.05 11.06
N ILE A 319 -13.66 -2.15 11.51
CA ILE A 319 -13.29 -2.76 12.77
C ILE A 319 -12.40 -1.77 13.53
N SER A 320 -12.75 -1.51 14.79
CA SER A 320 -11.96 -0.66 15.69
C SER A 320 -11.42 -1.49 16.83
N ALA A 321 -10.22 -1.16 17.30
CA ALA A 321 -9.64 -1.80 18.47
C ALA A 321 -8.80 -0.81 19.30
N ARG A 322 -8.76 -1.05 20.62
CA ARG A 322 -7.83 -0.37 21.53
C ARG A 322 -6.75 -1.35 21.93
N LEU A 323 -5.54 -1.15 21.43
CA LEU A 323 -4.42 -2.05 21.68
C LEU A 323 -4.04 -2.07 23.17
N HIS A 324 -3.52 -3.20 23.66
CA HIS A 324 -2.89 -3.29 24.99
C HIS A 324 -1.71 -2.31 25.12
N SER A 325 -1.37 -1.94 26.36
CA SER A 325 -0.14 -1.18 26.62
C SER A 325 1.07 -2.04 26.23
N GLY A 326 1.88 -1.52 25.32
CA GLY A 326 3.04 -2.25 24.78
C GLY A 326 2.82 -2.91 23.42
N ALA A 327 1.59 -3.10 22.97
CA ALA A 327 1.29 -3.47 21.61
C ALA A 327 1.32 -2.24 20.68
N GLY A 328 1.81 -2.41 19.47
CA GLY A 328 1.93 -1.36 18.46
C GLY A 328 1.83 -1.89 17.03
N LEU A 329 2.36 -1.14 16.08
CA LEU A 329 2.28 -1.49 14.65
C LEU A 329 2.89 -2.87 14.32
N ALA A 330 3.98 -3.23 14.99
CA ALA A 330 4.64 -4.52 14.75
C ALA A 330 3.74 -5.71 15.11
N GLU A 331 3.06 -5.63 16.25
CA GLU A 331 2.12 -6.65 16.72
C GLU A 331 0.89 -6.71 15.80
N VAL A 332 0.36 -5.56 15.36
CA VAL A 332 -0.76 -5.49 14.41
C VAL A 332 -0.39 -6.15 13.08
N VAL A 333 0.79 -5.84 12.53
CA VAL A 333 1.24 -6.46 11.27
C VAL A 333 1.47 -7.95 11.43
N ALA A 334 2.09 -8.38 12.53
CA ALA A 334 2.32 -9.81 12.80
C ALA A 334 1.01 -10.60 12.97
N ALA A 335 -0.02 -9.99 13.57
CA ALA A 335 -1.31 -10.63 13.80
C ALA A 335 -2.18 -10.71 12.53
N LEU A 336 -2.12 -9.69 11.67
CA LEU A 336 -3.08 -9.54 10.56
C LEU A 336 -2.49 -9.83 9.17
N HIS A 337 -1.18 -9.68 8.96
CA HIS A 337 -0.63 -9.83 7.61
C HIS A 337 -0.01 -11.21 7.38
N PRO A 338 -0.37 -11.89 6.26
CA PRO A 338 -1.35 -11.48 5.26
C PRO A 338 -2.80 -11.73 5.72
N THR A 339 -3.69 -10.78 5.40
CA THR A 339 -5.12 -10.94 5.70
C THR A 339 -5.76 -12.05 4.83
N PRO A 340 -6.89 -12.64 5.24
CA PRO A 340 -7.63 -13.57 4.41
C PRO A 340 -8.14 -12.98 3.09
N ALA A 341 -8.21 -11.66 2.99
CA ALA A 341 -8.60 -10.96 1.77
C ALA A 341 -7.54 -11.08 0.64
N VAL A 342 -6.28 -11.38 1.00
CA VAL A 342 -5.17 -11.52 0.03
C VAL A 342 -4.39 -12.84 0.16
N GLY A 343 -4.52 -13.54 1.28
CA GLY A 343 -3.92 -14.86 1.53
C GLY A 343 -4.95 -15.98 1.45
N GLY A 344 -5.70 -16.18 2.53
CA GLY A 344 -6.74 -17.18 2.64
C GLY A 344 -6.98 -17.67 4.07
N VAL A 345 -7.79 -18.70 4.22
CA VAL A 345 -8.19 -19.28 5.51
C VAL A 345 -8.08 -20.81 5.44
N PRO A 346 -7.38 -21.47 6.40
CA PRO A 346 -6.48 -20.93 7.41
C PRO A 346 -5.25 -20.24 6.78
N SER A 347 -4.75 -19.17 7.36
CA SER A 347 -3.70 -18.33 6.76
C SER A 347 -2.42 -19.14 6.44
N ALA A 348 -1.92 -19.96 7.39
CA ALA A 348 -0.70 -20.75 7.18
C ALA A 348 -0.83 -21.79 6.05
N ALA A 349 -2.00 -22.44 5.91
CA ALA A 349 -2.25 -23.41 4.84
C ALA A 349 -2.35 -22.69 3.48
N ALA A 350 -3.03 -21.53 3.43
CA ALA A 350 -3.16 -20.74 2.22
C ALA A 350 -1.80 -20.21 1.73
N VAL A 351 -0.96 -19.68 2.61
CA VAL A 351 0.40 -19.20 2.25
C VAL A 351 1.26 -20.35 1.73
N ARG A 352 1.20 -21.52 2.35
CA ARG A 352 1.90 -22.75 1.85
C ARG A 352 1.43 -23.11 0.44
N PHE A 353 0.10 -23.20 0.24
CA PHE A 353 -0.50 -23.48 -1.07
C PHE A 353 -0.02 -22.52 -2.16
N LEU A 354 -0.04 -21.22 -1.87
CA LEU A 354 0.43 -20.19 -2.80
C LEU A 354 1.92 -20.36 -3.13
N GLY A 355 2.76 -20.57 -2.13
CA GLY A 355 4.20 -20.79 -2.33
C GLY A 355 4.52 -22.01 -3.21
N GLU A 356 3.75 -23.09 -3.09
CA GLU A 356 3.94 -24.34 -3.81
C GLU A 356 3.38 -24.27 -5.25
N HIS A 357 2.23 -23.65 -5.45
CA HIS A 357 1.43 -23.82 -6.68
C HIS A 357 1.28 -22.56 -7.52
N GLU A 358 1.23 -21.36 -6.95
CA GLU A 358 0.94 -20.14 -7.70
C GLU A 358 2.05 -19.78 -8.72
N LYS A 359 3.32 -19.98 -8.37
CA LYS A 359 4.49 -19.68 -9.22
C LYS A 359 4.55 -18.21 -9.71
N LEU A 360 3.87 -17.30 -9.02
CA LEU A 360 3.93 -15.87 -9.22
C LEU A 360 4.86 -15.25 -8.19
N ASP A 361 5.78 -14.39 -8.64
CA ASP A 361 6.53 -13.52 -7.75
C ASP A 361 5.66 -12.30 -7.42
N ARG A 362 4.96 -12.36 -6.29
CA ARG A 362 4.06 -11.28 -5.84
C ARG A 362 4.83 -10.03 -5.45
N GLY A 363 6.00 -10.19 -4.82
CA GLY A 363 6.77 -9.08 -4.28
C GLY A 363 5.94 -8.14 -3.44
N LEU A 364 5.81 -6.87 -3.85
CA LEU A 364 5.00 -5.86 -3.13
C LEU A 364 3.49 -5.98 -3.37
N TYR A 365 3.02 -6.68 -4.42
CA TYR A 365 1.59 -6.91 -4.61
C TYR A 365 1.01 -7.74 -3.47
N ALA A 366 -0.15 -7.34 -2.95
CA ALA A 366 -0.81 -7.91 -1.77
C ALA A 366 0.00 -7.77 -0.46
N GLY A 367 1.13 -7.07 -0.51
CA GLY A 367 1.89 -6.62 0.65
C GLY A 367 1.31 -5.31 1.23
N LEU A 368 2.08 -4.63 2.06
CA LEU A 368 1.67 -3.39 2.71
C LEU A 368 2.42 -2.19 2.15
N ILE A 369 1.73 -1.05 2.03
CA ILE A 369 2.32 0.21 1.61
C ILE A 369 1.72 1.36 2.39
N GLY A 370 2.51 2.39 2.72
CA GLY A 370 1.99 3.58 3.40
C GLY A 370 3.01 4.35 4.21
N LEU A 371 2.52 4.96 5.27
CA LEU A 371 3.22 5.92 6.12
C LEU A 371 3.33 5.39 7.55
N VAL A 372 4.48 5.60 8.17
CA VAL A 372 4.75 5.25 9.57
C VAL A 372 5.43 6.43 10.27
N GLY A 373 5.01 6.71 11.48
CA GLY A 373 5.59 7.72 12.35
C GLY A 373 5.50 7.33 13.83
N PRO A 374 6.01 8.16 14.74
CA PRO A 374 5.89 7.92 16.17
C PRO A 374 4.41 7.77 16.56
N SER A 375 4.06 6.61 17.12
CA SER A 375 2.70 6.28 17.56
C SER A 375 1.59 6.50 16.51
N ARG A 376 1.95 6.54 15.23
CA ARG A 376 1.00 6.74 14.13
C ARG A 376 1.42 5.92 12.92
N ALA A 377 0.43 5.28 12.26
CA ALA A 377 0.66 4.63 10.98
C ALA A 377 -0.60 4.69 10.11
N GLU A 378 -0.43 4.74 8.81
CA GLU A 378 -1.47 4.52 7.83
C GLU A 378 -0.92 3.58 6.76
N LEU A 379 -1.38 2.33 6.79
CA LEU A 379 -0.98 1.29 5.85
C LEU A 379 -2.19 0.78 5.07
N ALA A 380 -1.99 0.46 3.81
CA ALA A 380 -2.98 -0.19 2.96
C ALA A 380 -2.41 -1.50 2.38
N VAL A 381 -3.30 -2.42 2.03
CA VAL A 381 -2.93 -3.59 1.23
C VAL A 381 -2.69 -3.14 -0.21
N ALA A 382 -1.53 -3.47 -0.77
CA ALA A 382 -1.13 -3.01 -2.11
C ALA A 382 -1.85 -3.81 -3.20
N LEU A 383 -3.06 -3.38 -3.54
CA LEU A 383 -3.92 -3.94 -4.57
C LEU A 383 -4.13 -2.96 -5.72
N ARG A 384 -4.75 -3.47 -6.83
CA ARG A 384 -5.02 -2.65 -8.03
C ARG A 384 -3.76 -1.89 -8.43
N CYS A 385 -2.68 -2.64 -8.59
CA CYS A 385 -1.34 -2.09 -8.73
C CYS A 385 -0.58 -2.71 -9.90
N ALA A 386 0.45 -1.98 -10.33
CA ALA A 386 1.37 -2.41 -11.37
C ALA A 386 2.81 -2.07 -10.97
N ARG A 387 3.75 -2.91 -11.41
CA ARG A 387 5.17 -2.59 -11.46
C ARG A 387 5.52 -2.11 -12.86
N ILE A 388 6.06 -0.91 -12.96
CA ILE A 388 6.48 -0.30 -14.22
C ILE A 388 8.00 -0.29 -14.29
N ALA A 389 8.58 -0.93 -15.30
CA ALA A 389 10.01 -0.94 -15.53
C ALA A 389 10.31 -1.34 -16.97
N GLY A 390 11.38 -0.78 -17.56
CA GLY A 390 11.83 -1.15 -18.91
C GLY A 390 10.74 -1.02 -19.97
N GLY A 391 9.84 -0.03 -19.81
CA GLY A 391 8.76 0.22 -20.76
C GLY A 391 7.57 -0.75 -20.68
N THR A 392 7.52 -1.59 -19.67
CA THR A 392 6.42 -2.54 -19.42
C THR A 392 5.77 -2.24 -18.08
N ALA A 393 4.45 -2.23 -18.04
CA ALA A 393 3.64 -2.26 -16.84
C ALA A 393 3.14 -3.69 -16.61
N ARG A 394 3.59 -4.30 -15.51
CA ARG A 394 3.10 -5.61 -15.03
C ARG A 394 2.03 -5.38 -13.99
N LEU A 395 0.78 -5.67 -14.37
CA LEU A 395 -0.38 -5.60 -13.51
C LEU A 395 -0.52 -6.90 -12.72
N PHE A 396 -0.94 -6.79 -11.44
CA PHE A 396 -1.21 -7.91 -10.56
C PHE A 396 -2.70 -8.00 -10.25
N LEU A 397 -3.27 -9.20 -10.44
CA LEU A 397 -4.71 -9.43 -10.44
C LEU A 397 -5.01 -10.71 -9.65
N GLY A 398 -5.90 -10.62 -8.66
CA GLY A 398 -6.25 -11.76 -7.82
C GLY A 398 -7.75 -11.93 -7.63
N ALA A 399 -8.16 -13.17 -7.36
CA ALA A 399 -9.52 -13.53 -6.98
C ALA A 399 -9.51 -14.53 -5.83
N GLY A 400 -10.52 -14.42 -4.95
CA GLY A 400 -10.73 -15.30 -3.81
C GLY A 400 -11.47 -16.57 -4.22
N ILE A 401 -10.82 -17.73 -4.10
CA ILE A 401 -11.42 -19.03 -4.39
C ILE A 401 -12.03 -19.58 -3.11
N VAL A 402 -13.32 -19.87 -3.18
CA VAL A 402 -14.14 -20.48 -2.14
C VAL A 402 -14.98 -21.62 -2.71
N GLU A 403 -15.67 -22.36 -1.88
CA GLU A 403 -16.65 -23.34 -2.35
C GLU A 403 -17.68 -22.70 -3.29
N GLY A 404 -17.88 -23.32 -4.46
CA GLY A 404 -18.75 -22.81 -5.52
C GLY A 404 -18.12 -21.77 -6.46
N SER A 405 -16.83 -21.45 -6.32
CA SER A 405 -16.08 -20.68 -7.33
C SER A 405 -15.93 -21.49 -8.64
N SER A 406 -15.83 -20.80 -9.76
CA SER A 406 -15.50 -21.40 -11.06
C SER A 406 -14.33 -20.66 -11.71
N ALA A 407 -13.50 -21.37 -12.44
CA ALA A 407 -12.32 -20.79 -13.10
C ALA A 407 -12.69 -19.62 -14.04
N GLU A 408 -13.80 -19.74 -14.74
CA GLU A 408 -14.27 -18.69 -15.67
C GLU A 408 -14.77 -17.45 -14.91
N SER A 409 -15.61 -17.62 -13.91
CA SER A 409 -16.12 -16.50 -13.11
C SER A 409 -15.00 -15.70 -12.46
N GLU A 410 -14.05 -16.41 -11.82
CA GLU A 410 -12.93 -15.77 -11.13
C GLU A 410 -11.93 -15.13 -12.12
N TRP A 411 -11.76 -15.71 -13.33
CA TRP A 411 -11.03 -15.05 -14.40
C TRP A 411 -11.65 -13.72 -14.80
N MET A 412 -12.97 -13.71 -15.01
CA MET A 412 -13.72 -12.50 -15.38
C MET A 412 -13.63 -11.44 -14.27
N GLU A 413 -13.66 -11.84 -13.02
CA GLU A 413 -13.45 -10.93 -11.89
C GLU A 413 -12.06 -10.29 -11.95
N THR A 414 -11.00 -11.06 -12.26
CA THR A 414 -9.66 -10.48 -12.43
C THR A 414 -9.60 -9.50 -13.60
N GLN A 415 -10.31 -9.76 -14.70
CA GLN A 415 -10.37 -8.83 -15.82
C GLN A 415 -11.07 -7.53 -15.45
N LEU A 416 -12.15 -7.59 -14.69
CA LEU A 416 -12.85 -6.42 -14.19
C LEU A 416 -11.93 -5.58 -13.29
N LYS A 417 -11.16 -6.25 -12.40
CA LYS A 417 -10.19 -5.59 -11.52
C LYS A 417 -9.02 -4.94 -12.27
N ALA A 418 -8.67 -5.41 -13.46
CA ALA A 418 -7.62 -4.83 -14.28
C ALA A 418 -8.03 -3.47 -14.88
N ARG A 419 -9.32 -3.26 -15.17
CA ARG A 419 -9.81 -2.07 -15.91
C ARG A 419 -9.33 -0.76 -15.35
N ALA A 420 -9.35 -0.61 -14.01
CA ALA A 420 -8.92 0.62 -13.36
C ALA A 420 -7.51 1.08 -13.77
N LEU A 421 -6.57 0.13 -13.89
CA LEU A 421 -5.21 0.44 -14.29
C LEU A 421 -5.07 0.50 -15.82
N LEU A 422 -5.79 -0.35 -16.57
CA LEU A 422 -5.76 -0.33 -18.02
C LEU A 422 -6.27 1.00 -18.56
N ASP A 423 -7.43 1.45 -18.07
CA ASP A 423 -8.01 2.75 -18.47
C ASP A 423 -7.05 3.91 -18.15
N ALA A 424 -6.37 3.84 -17.00
CA ALA A 424 -5.40 4.85 -16.60
C ALA A 424 -4.10 4.81 -17.45
N LEU A 425 -3.68 3.63 -17.88
CA LEU A 425 -2.51 3.46 -18.76
C LEU A 425 -2.79 3.86 -20.20
N GLU A 426 -4.06 3.82 -20.63
CA GLU A 426 -4.50 4.20 -21.97
C GLU A 426 -4.91 5.68 -22.09
N ALA A 427 -5.32 6.32 -20.96
CA ALA A 427 -5.98 7.64 -20.95
C ALA A 427 -5.03 8.85 -21.13
N ALA A 428 -3.74 8.66 -21.45
CA ALA A 428 -2.78 9.77 -21.51
C ALA A 428 -1.95 9.81 -22.81
#